data_27334702e254a82f6723a4944b41f470
#
_entry.id   27334702e254a82f6723a4944b41f470
#
_cell.length_a   1.000
_cell.length_b   1.000
_cell.length_c   1.000
_cell.angle_alpha   90.00
_cell.angle_beta   90.00
_cell.angle_gamma   90.00
#
_symmetry.space_group_name_H-M   'P 1'
#
loop_
_entity.id
_entity.type
_entity.pdbx_description
1 polymer ?
#
loop_
_entity_poly.entity_id
_entity_poly.type
_entity_poly.pdbx_seq_one_letter_code
_entity_poly.pdbx_strand_id
1 'polypeptide(L)'
;MNIQVITDEKNPLFKRREITAKLGYEDKTPSRLEIRKEVAKKLGTKEELVVIKRITPDYGTPAAKCEANIYDDEKSLKELEEEHMVNRHLPKEKKEAVKEEPKEEAKEEKKEPDKPEEKPKEEEKKEEKK
;
A
#
# COMPACT_ATOMS: atom_id res chain seq x y z
N MET A 1 -11.27 23.32 3.65
CA MET A 1 -11.73 21.91 3.81
C MET A 1 -12.27 21.73 5.24
N ASN A 2 -13.42 21.08 5.39
CA ASN A 2 -14.01 20.82 6.70
C ASN A 2 -14.10 19.30 6.90
N ILE A 3 -13.63 18.81 8.06
CA ILE A 3 -13.66 17.39 8.42
C ILE A 3 -14.57 17.20 9.63
N GLN A 4 -15.55 16.32 9.51
CA GLN A 4 -16.42 15.92 10.61
C GLN A 4 -16.22 14.42 10.87
N VAL A 5 -15.75 14.06 12.07
CA VAL A 5 -15.63 12.66 12.48
C VAL A 5 -17.03 12.14 12.82
N ILE A 6 -17.43 11.05 12.19
CA ILE A 6 -18.71 10.38 12.38
C ILE A 6 -18.55 9.23 13.38
N THR A 7 -17.55 8.39 13.13
CA THR A 7 -17.27 7.20 13.94
C THR A 7 -15.80 7.19 14.32
N ASP A 8 -15.50 6.83 15.56
CA ASP A 8 -14.16 6.66 16.11
C ASP A 8 -14.17 5.40 16.98
N GLU A 9 -13.68 4.30 16.44
CA GLU A 9 -13.68 3.00 17.07
C GLU A 9 -12.24 2.54 17.32
N LYS A 10 -11.94 2.16 18.59
CA LYS A 10 -10.66 1.58 18.95
C LYS A 10 -10.68 0.08 18.72
N ASN A 11 -9.73 -0.41 17.94
CA ASN A 11 -9.50 -1.83 17.75
C ASN A 11 -8.23 -2.26 18.50
N PRO A 12 -8.37 -2.83 19.71
CA PRO A 12 -7.22 -3.17 20.54
C PRO A 12 -6.41 -4.34 19.96
N LEU A 13 -7.02 -5.22 19.16
CA LEU A 13 -6.34 -6.35 18.54
C LEU A 13 -5.27 -5.90 17.55
N PHE A 14 -5.59 -4.87 16.76
CA PHE A 14 -4.69 -4.31 15.76
C PHE A 14 -3.98 -3.03 16.23
N LYS A 15 -4.11 -2.65 17.49
CA LYS A 15 -3.51 -1.43 18.06
C LYS A 15 -3.74 -0.20 17.19
N ARG A 16 -4.96 -0.07 16.68
CA ARG A 16 -5.36 1.03 15.80
C ARG A 16 -6.74 1.58 16.18
N ARG A 17 -6.98 2.81 15.75
CA ARG A 17 -8.30 3.45 15.77
C ARG A 17 -8.82 3.52 14.35
N GLU A 18 -10.03 3.08 14.14
CA GLU A 18 -10.72 3.14 12.85
C GLU A 18 -11.65 4.33 12.85
N ILE A 19 -11.44 5.24 11.90
CA ILE A 19 -12.14 6.51 11.86
C ILE A 19 -12.89 6.62 10.55
N THR A 20 -14.16 6.94 10.65
CA THR A 20 -14.98 7.40 9.54
C THR A 20 -15.23 8.88 9.67
N ALA A 21 -14.84 9.66 8.69
CA ALA A 21 -15.05 11.10 8.66
C ALA A 21 -15.75 11.54 7.37
N LYS A 22 -16.59 12.55 7.50
CA LYS A 22 -17.18 13.27 6.36
C LYS A 22 -16.30 14.48 6.04
N LEU A 23 -15.90 14.58 4.80
CA LEU A 23 -15.11 15.68 4.25
C LEU A 23 -16.04 16.62 3.49
N GLY A 24 -15.97 17.92 3.76
CA GLY A 24 -16.56 18.96 2.93
C GLY A 24 -15.46 19.73 2.21
N TYR A 25 -15.59 19.93 0.93
CA TYR A 25 -14.64 20.68 0.10
C TYR A 25 -15.41 21.57 -0.89
N GLU A 26 -14.75 22.56 -1.48
CA GLU A 26 -15.42 23.54 -2.35
C GLU A 26 -15.31 23.16 -3.83
N ASP A 27 -14.11 22.87 -4.31
CA ASP A 27 -13.87 22.63 -5.73
C ASP A 27 -13.71 21.15 -6.08
N LYS A 28 -12.55 20.60 -5.77
CA LYS A 28 -12.14 19.23 -6.11
C LYS A 28 -11.91 18.38 -4.87
N THR A 29 -12.08 17.09 -5.03
CA THR A 29 -11.75 16.13 -3.97
C THR A 29 -10.29 16.30 -3.53
N PRO A 30 -10.03 16.53 -2.23
CA PRO A 30 -8.69 16.75 -1.71
C PRO A 30 -7.82 15.51 -1.86
N SER A 31 -6.51 15.72 -1.94
CA SER A 31 -5.54 14.65 -2.04
C SER A 31 -5.43 13.87 -0.73
N ARG A 32 -4.96 12.61 -0.80
CA ARG A 32 -4.71 11.81 0.41
C ARG A 32 -3.75 12.48 1.39
N LEU A 33 -2.74 13.17 0.89
CA LEU A 33 -1.78 13.89 1.72
C LEU A 33 -2.42 15.04 2.48
N GLU A 34 -3.31 15.80 1.85
CA GLU A 34 -4.04 16.90 2.48
C GLU A 34 -4.99 16.37 3.56
N ILE A 35 -5.77 15.33 3.23
CA ILE A 35 -6.68 14.71 4.19
C ILE A 35 -5.91 14.16 5.39
N ARG A 36 -4.78 13.50 5.15
CA ARG A 36 -3.91 12.94 6.19
C ARG A 36 -3.46 14.02 7.18
N LYS A 37 -3.00 15.16 6.67
CA LYS A 37 -2.59 16.31 7.48
C LYS A 37 -3.72 16.87 8.33
N GLU A 38 -4.89 17.04 7.73
CA GLU A 38 -6.04 17.59 8.45
C GLU A 38 -6.60 16.62 9.50
N VAL A 39 -6.65 15.31 9.19
CA VAL A 39 -7.04 14.27 10.16
C VAL A 39 -6.06 14.24 11.33
N ALA A 40 -4.75 14.26 11.04
CA ALA A 40 -3.71 14.29 12.05
C ALA A 40 -3.83 15.51 12.98
N LYS A 41 -4.06 16.70 12.41
CA LYS A 41 -4.27 17.93 13.17
C LYS A 41 -5.50 17.85 14.07
N LYS A 42 -6.61 17.36 13.53
CA LYS A 42 -7.88 17.32 14.26
C LYS A 42 -7.84 16.35 15.44
N LEU A 43 -7.14 15.25 15.30
CA LEU A 43 -7.05 14.19 16.31
C LEU A 43 -5.79 14.28 17.18
N GLY A 44 -4.90 15.25 16.90
CA GLY A 44 -3.67 15.45 17.66
C GLY A 44 -2.66 14.32 17.52
N THR A 45 -2.64 13.65 16.36
CA THR A 45 -1.75 12.53 16.08
C THR A 45 -0.68 12.91 15.04
N LYS A 46 0.39 12.11 14.95
CA LYS A 46 1.41 12.32 13.92
C LYS A 46 0.87 11.93 12.55
N GLU A 47 1.22 12.69 11.53
CA GLU A 47 0.84 12.39 10.13
C GLU A 47 1.29 10.99 9.69
N GLU A 48 2.45 10.53 10.16
CA GLU A 48 3.05 9.24 9.80
C GLU A 48 2.24 8.04 10.27
N LEU A 49 1.48 8.18 11.35
CA LEU A 49 0.66 7.13 11.93
C LEU A 49 -0.76 7.04 11.32
N VAL A 50 -1.12 7.96 10.43
CA VAL A 50 -2.44 8.01 9.80
C VAL A 50 -2.38 7.40 8.41
N VAL A 51 -3.21 6.41 8.14
CA VAL A 51 -3.38 5.77 6.82
C VAL A 51 -4.79 5.99 6.31
N ILE A 52 -4.94 6.60 5.14
CA ILE A 52 -6.24 6.78 4.49
C ILE A 52 -6.56 5.53 3.67
N LYS A 53 -7.52 4.75 4.14
CA LYS A 53 -7.95 3.52 3.48
C LYS A 53 -8.75 3.81 2.22
N ARG A 54 -9.82 4.57 2.36
CA ARG A 54 -10.76 4.86 1.27
C ARG A 54 -11.26 6.30 1.32
N ILE A 55 -11.47 6.88 0.15
CA ILE A 55 -12.17 8.14 -0.03
C ILE A 55 -13.29 7.86 -1.02
N THR A 56 -14.53 8.07 -0.59
CA THR A 56 -15.72 7.85 -1.42
C THR A 56 -16.43 9.19 -1.57
N PRO A 57 -16.30 9.86 -2.72
CA PRO A 57 -17.01 11.10 -2.97
C PRO A 57 -18.50 10.84 -3.17
N ASP A 58 -19.34 11.75 -2.70
CA ASP A 58 -20.78 11.72 -2.90
C ASP A 58 -21.08 12.39 -4.24
N TYR A 59 -21.85 11.71 -5.08
CA TYR A 59 -22.21 12.24 -6.39
C TYR A 59 -23.09 13.49 -6.26
N GLY A 60 -22.75 14.55 -7.00
CA GLY A 60 -23.54 15.80 -7.06
C GLY A 60 -23.39 16.72 -5.84
N THR A 61 -22.54 16.37 -4.87
CA THR A 61 -22.27 17.21 -3.69
C THR A 61 -20.78 17.39 -3.46
N PRO A 62 -20.31 18.56 -2.97
CA PRO A 62 -18.91 18.76 -2.62
C PRO A 62 -18.57 18.11 -1.26
N ALA A 63 -18.87 16.82 -1.13
CA ALA A 63 -18.65 16.06 0.07
C ALA A 63 -18.09 14.66 -0.27
N ALA A 64 -17.32 14.09 0.67
CA ALA A 64 -16.81 12.74 0.55
C ALA A 64 -16.79 12.05 1.92
N LYS A 65 -16.98 10.74 1.93
CA LYS A 65 -16.73 9.90 3.09
C LYS A 65 -15.28 9.42 3.05
N CYS A 66 -14.56 9.58 4.14
CA CYS A 66 -13.19 9.12 4.30
C CYS A 66 -13.12 8.07 5.40
N GLU A 67 -12.48 6.96 5.10
CA GLU A 67 -12.14 5.92 6.06
C GLU A 67 -10.64 5.96 6.29
N ALA A 68 -10.23 6.13 7.55
CA ALA A 68 -8.84 6.27 7.95
C ALA A 68 -8.54 5.37 9.16
N ASN A 69 -7.35 4.79 9.17
CA ASN A 69 -6.80 4.05 10.30
C ASN A 69 -5.70 4.90 10.95
N ILE A 70 -5.71 4.96 12.27
CA ILE A 70 -4.67 5.60 13.06
C ILE A 70 -4.02 4.54 13.93
N TYR A 71 -2.72 4.40 13.79
CA TYR A 71 -1.91 3.44 14.53
C TYR A 71 -1.27 4.10 15.74
N ASP A 72 -1.06 3.33 16.81
CA ASP A 72 -0.34 3.79 17.98
C ASP A 72 1.18 3.85 17.72
N ASP A 73 1.70 2.86 16.93
CA ASP A 73 3.11 2.70 16.63
C ASP A 73 3.36 2.53 15.11
N GLU A 74 4.51 3.03 14.62
CA GLU A 74 4.95 2.84 13.24
C GLU A 74 5.26 1.37 12.89
N LYS A 75 5.70 0.57 13.88
CA LYS A 75 5.97 -0.86 13.69
C LYS A 75 4.69 -1.60 13.38
N SER A 76 3.64 -1.38 14.19
CA SER A 76 2.33 -1.98 13.97
C SER A 76 1.71 -1.57 12.64
N LEU A 77 1.95 -0.34 12.18
CA LEU A 77 1.52 0.12 10.88
C LEU A 77 2.19 -0.66 9.74
N LYS A 78 3.51 -0.86 9.80
CA LYS A 78 4.28 -1.58 8.76
C LYS A 78 4.00 -3.08 8.74
N GLU A 79 3.64 -3.66 9.88
CA GLU A 79 3.30 -5.09 10.00
C GLU A 79 1.87 -5.39 9.51
N LEU A 80 0.95 -4.46 9.70
CA LEU A 80 -0.47 -4.67 9.46
C LEU A 80 -0.98 -4.11 8.13
N GLU A 81 -0.38 -3.03 7.65
CA GLU A 81 -0.77 -2.41 6.38
C GLU A 81 0.11 -2.90 5.23
N GLU A 82 -0.52 -3.15 4.11
CA GLU A 82 0.18 -3.56 2.89
C GLU A 82 1.05 -2.41 2.35
N GLU A 83 2.20 -2.73 1.80
CA GLU A 83 3.17 -1.76 1.26
C GLU A 83 2.55 -0.79 0.26
N HIS A 84 1.63 -1.27 -0.58
CA HIS A 84 0.96 -0.42 -1.55
C HIS A 84 0.09 0.66 -0.90
N MET A 85 -0.48 0.39 0.28
CA MET A 85 -1.25 1.37 1.04
C MET A 85 -0.35 2.45 1.62
N VAL A 86 0.79 2.07 2.17
CA VAL A 86 1.81 2.99 2.68
C VAL A 86 2.37 3.85 1.54
N ASN A 87 2.70 3.24 0.40
CA ASN A 87 3.23 3.92 -0.77
C ASN A 87 2.27 4.95 -1.38
N ARG A 88 0.94 4.78 -1.21
CA ARG A 88 -0.05 5.80 -1.63
C ARG A 88 0.09 7.13 -0.90
N HIS A 89 0.65 7.12 0.31
CA HIS A 89 0.83 8.29 1.16
C HIS A 89 2.20 8.95 1.01
N LEU A 90 3.10 8.38 0.18
CA LEU A 90 4.37 9.00 -0.13
C LEU A 90 4.19 10.14 -1.14
N PRO A 91 4.97 11.23 -1.04
CA PRO A 91 5.04 12.25 -2.06
C PRO A 91 5.51 11.66 -3.40
N LYS A 92 5.14 12.31 -4.51
CA LYS A 92 5.42 11.79 -5.87
C LYS A 92 6.89 11.46 -6.12
N GLU A 93 7.79 12.30 -5.63
CA GLU A 93 9.24 12.13 -5.77
C GLU A 93 9.75 10.81 -5.14
N LYS A 94 9.21 10.43 -3.98
CA LYS A 94 9.56 9.16 -3.32
C LYS A 94 8.88 7.94 -3.97
N LYS A 95 7.76 8.13 -4.69
CA LYS A 95 7.09 7.04 -5.41
C LYS A 95 7.85 6.59 -6.64
N GLU A 96 8.58 7.49 -7.28
CA GLU A 96 9.41 7.15 -8.44
C GLU A 96 10.62 6.34 -8.00
N ALA A 97 11.30 6.73 -6.90
CA ALA A 97 12.42 5.98 -6.33
C ALA A 97 12.03 4.54 -5.91
N VAL A 98 10.89 4.37 -5.23
CA VAL A 98 10.39 3.03 -4.81
C VAL A 98 9.95 2.16 -5.99
N LYS A 99 9.63 2.74 -7.17
CA LYS A 99 9.28 1.99 -8.38
C LYS A 99 10.50 1.55 -9.19
N GLU A 100 11.64 2.21 -8.99
CA GLU A 100 12.88 1.86 -9.70
C GLU A 100 13.61 0.69 -9.04
N GLU A 101 13.60 0.58 -7.71
CA GLU A 101 14.23 -0.55 -6.99
C GLU A 101 13.70 -1.93 -7.40
N PRO A 102 12.38 -2.20 -7.46
CA PRO A 102 11.88 -3.51 -7.89
C PRO A 102 12.05 -3.78 -9.39
N LYS A 103 12.40 -2.78 -10.20
CA LYS A 103 12.72 -2.96 -11.63
C LYS A 103 14.17 -3.34 -11.87
N GLU A 104 15.08 -2.96 -11.00
CA GLU A 104 16.48 -3.39 -11.07
C GLU A 104 16.63 -4.82 -10.59
N GLU A 105 16.02 -5.22 -9.48
CA GLU A 105 16.04 -6.61 -9.01
C GLU A 105 15.42 -7.59 -10.02
N ALA A 106 14.27 -7.23 -10.63
CA ALA A 106 13.65 -8.06 -11.67
C ALA A 106 14.43 -8.12 -13.00
N LYS A 107 15.42 -7.21 -13.21
CA LYS A 107 16.31 -7.26 -14.38
C LYS A 107 17.58 -8.07 -14.10
N GLU A 108 18.05 -8.15 -12.88
CA GLU A 108 19.19 -9.00 -12.50
C GLU A 108 18.81 -10.49 -12.47
N GLU A 109 17.65 -10.86 -11.94
CA GLU A 109 17.17 -12.24 -11.97
C GLU A 109 16.95 -12.81 -13.38
N LYS A 110 16.75 -11.96 -14.39
CA LYS A 110 16.59 -12.39 -15.80
C LYS A 110 17.89 -12.45 -16.60
N LYS A 111 19.04 -12.21 -15.97
CA LYS A 111 20.37 -12.22 -16.65
C LYS A 111 21.27 -13.39 -16.27
N GLU A 112 20.84 -14.36 -15.50
CA GLU A 112 21.56 -15.61 -15.43
C GLU A 112 21.36 -16.42 -16.71
N PRO A 113 22.41 -16.70 -17.47
CA PRO A 113 22.29 -17.43 -18.71
C PRO A 113 22.12 -18.92 -18.43
N ASP A 114 21.03 -19.42 -18.94
CA ASP A 114 20.76 -20.84 -19.16
C ASP A 114 21.97 -21.48 -19.88
N LYS A 115 22.66 -22.36 -19.15
CA LYS A 115 23.78 -23.13 -19.66
C LYS A 115 23.22 -24.47 -20.11
N PRO A 116 23.24 -24.79 -21.41
CA PRO A 116 22.73 -26.08 -21.87
C PRO A 116 23.68 -27.18 -21.45
N GLU A 117 23.25 -28.08 -20.61
CA GLU A 117 23.89 -29.34 -20.39
C GLU A 117 23.59 -30.29 -21.55
N GLU A 118 24.64 -30.55 -22.27
CA GLU A 118 24.81 -31.57 -23.33
C GLU A 118 24.36 -32.96 -22.83
N LYS A 119 23.55 -33.61 -23.66
CA LYS A 119 23.32 -35.05 -23.59
C LYS A 119 24.54 -35.79 -24.10
N PRO A 120 25.02 -36.87 -23.49
CA PRO A 120 25.69 -37.95 -24.19
C PRO A 120 24.68 -39.02 -24.59
N LYS A 121 24.63 -39.28 -25.90
CA LYS A 121 24.21 -40.56 -26.44
C LYS A 121 25.32 -41.57 -26.18
N GLU A 122 24.92 -42.77 -25.90
CA GLU A 122 25.48 -44.03 -26.42
C GLU A 122 24.70 -45.18 -25.77
N GLU A 123 24.03 -45.92 -26.61
CA GLU A 123 24.36 -47.21 -27.21
C GLU A 123 24.71 -48.28 -26.16
N GLU A 124 24.00 -49.34 -26.11
CA GLU A 124 24.05 -50.59 -26.83
C GLU A 124 23.02 -51.57 -26.25
N LYS A 125 22.23 -52.12 -27.16
CA LYS A 125 22.23 -53.48 -27.65
C LYS A 125 21.98 -54.61 -26.66
N LYS A 126 20.96 -55.38 -27.10
CA LYS A 126 20.84 -56.84 -27.12
C LYS A 126 20.87 -57.55 -25.75
N GLU A 127 20.07 -58.45 -25.58
CA GLU A 127 19.65 -59.76 -26.08
C GLU A 127 18.58 -60.35 -25.19
N GLU A 128 17.60 -60.83 -25.76
CA GLU A 128 17.27 -62.23 -26.06
C GLU A 128 16.64 -63.07 -24.95
N LYS A 129 15.51 -63.62 -25.37
CA LYS A 129 14.94 -64.93 -25.01
C LYS A 129 14.53 -65.22 -23.56
N LYS A 130 13.31 -65.41 -23.32
CA LYS A 130 12.57 -66.67 -23.55
C LYS A 130 11.10 -66.44 -23.19
#